data_d2aaf0302ee73dbf237e620d8f07cc44
#
_entry.id   d2aaf0302ee73dbf237e620d8f07cc44
#
_cell.length_a   1.000
_cell.length_b   1.000
_cell.length_c   1.000
_cell.angle_alpha   90.00
_cell.angle_beta   90.00
_cell.angle_gamma   90.00
#
_symmetry.space_group_name_H-M   'P 1'
#
loop_
_entity.id
_entity.type
_entity.pdbx_description
1 polymer ?
#
loop_
_entity_poly.entity_id
_entity_poly.type
_entity_poly.pdbx_seq_one_letter_code
_entity_poly.pdbx_strand_id
1 'polypeptide(L)'
;MKHSYAFITAGLLAASSASAMISIDTVQVGDAGNANDTTGFGGVSYGYHVGTHEVTNSQYTAFLNATAATDTHSLYNSNMNSSTHGGIQQSGTSGSFTYSTKSGFDNKPVNFVSFWDSARFTNWLTSGDTETGVYVLTPTGISNNTVTRDATAWNAGGVAIASENEWYKAAYSHVSGGYFDYPTQSNSITTADANYANSVGTVTDVGTYAGDGRSLWHFRPGRQRVGVE
;
A
#
# COMPACT_ATOMS: atom_id res chain seq x y z
N MET A 1 22.76 16.65 -65.41
CA MET A 1 22.45 15.51 -64.54
C MET A 1 22.41 16.05 -63.10
N LYS A 2 21.21 16.12 -62.51
CA LYS A 2 21.04 16.59 -61.12
C LYS A 2 20.85 15.33 -60.26
N HIS A 3 21.74 15.11 -59.32
CA HIS A 3 21.64 14.01 -58.33
C HIS A 3 20.87 14.51 -57.10
N SER A 4 19.68 13.97 -56.88
CA SER A 4 18.90 14.17 -55.67
C SER A 4 19.34 13.15 -54.63
N TYR A 5 19.84 13.61 -53.47
CA TYR A 5 20.08 12.79 -52.30
C TYR A 5 18.84 12.80 -51.41
N ALA A 6 18.21 11.65 -51.24
CA ALA A 6 17.14 11.47 -50.28
C ALA A 6 17.75 11.13 -48.91
N PHE A 7 17.50 12.01 -47.89
CA PHE A 7 17.83 11.71 -46.52
C PHE A 7 16.67 10.92 -45.91
N ILE A 8 16.95 9.70 -45.51
CA ILE A 8 16.02 8.88 -44.70
C ILE A 8 16.33 9.21 -43.24
N THR A 9 15.46 9.99 -42.57
CA THR A 9 15.48 10.16 -41.12
C THR A 9 14.76 8.98 -40.50
N ALA A 10 15.49 8.08 -39.85
CA ALA A 10 14.94 7.05 -39.02
C ALA A 10 14.44 7.69 -37.71
N GLY A 11 13.13 7.84 -37.57
CA GLY A 11 12.51 8.23 -36.33
C GLY A 11 12.63 7.10 -35.32
N LEU A 12 13.35 7.33 -34.22
CA LEU A 12 13.39 6.43 -33.07
C LEU A 12 12.04 6.53 -32.38
N LEU A 13 11.13 5.57 -32.60
CA LEU A 13 9.95 5.41 -31.76
C LEU A 13 10.44 4.90 -30.41
N ALA A 14 10.48 5.79 -29.42
CA ALA A 14 10.54 5.35 -28.04
C ALA A 14 9.21 4.68 -27.69
N ALA A 15 9.21 3.37 -27.63
CA ALA A 15 8.10 2.63 -27.07
C ALA A 15 8.03 2.96 -25.55
N SER A 16 7.15 3.86 -25.17
CA SER A 16 6.76 3.99 -23.76
C SER A 16 6.04 2.70 -23.38
N SER A 17 6.72 1.83 -22.65
CA SER A 17 6.04 0.73 -21.96
C SER A 17 5.09 1.36 -20.94
N ALA A 18 3.79 1.37 -21.23
CA ALA A 18 2.80 1.64 -20.23
C ALA A 18 2.96 0.53 -19.17
N SER A 19 3.54 0.87 -18.02
CA SER A 19 3.51 -0.01 -16.87
C SER A 19 2.04 -0.26 -16.56
N ALA A 20 1.61 -1.52 -16.65
CA ALA A 20 0.28 -1.89 -16.21
C ALA A 20 0.15 -1.50 -14.74
N MET A 21 -0.74 -0.56 -14.44
CA MET A 21 -1.07 -0.24 -13.05
C MET A 21 -1.61 -1.51 -12.41
N ILE A 22 -1.06 -1.85 -11.26
CA ILE A 22 -1.54 -2.98 -10.47
C ILE A 22 -2.95 -2.68 -9.94
N SER A 23 -3.74 -3.72 -9.72
CA SER A 23 -5.00 -3.60 -9.00
C SER A 23 -4.81 -3.97 -7.52
N ILE A 24 -5.52 -3.27 -6.66
CA ILE A 24 -5.68 -3.63 -5.25
C ILE A 24 -7.11 -4.11 -5.08
N ASP A 25 -7.27 -5.36 -4.72
CA ASP A 25 -8.59 -5.90 -4.40
C ASP A 25 -9.13 -5.21 -3.16
N THR A 26 -10.38 -4.75 -3.22
CA THR A 26 -10.99 -3.98 -2.13
C THR A 26 -12.31 -4.58 -1.69
N VAL A 27 -12.66 -4.31 -0.43
CA VAL A 27 -13.95 -4.64 0.16
C VAL A 27 -14.61 -3.38 0.70
N GLN A 28 -15.94 -3.33 0.61
CA GLN A 28 -16.71 -2.21 1.11
C GLN A 28 -16.87 -2.24 2.63
N VAL A 29 -16.56 -1.13 3.29
CA VAL A 29 -16.88 -0.85 4.68
C VAL A 29 -18.11 0.07 4.72
N GLY A 30 -19.24 -0.48 5.14
CA GLY A 30 -20.54 0.20 5.20
C GLY A 30 -20.79 0.92 6.53
N ASP A 31 -22.06 0.96 6.96
CA ASP A 31 -22.53 1.55 8.24
C ASP A 31 -22.04 2.99 8.44
N ALA A 32 -22.35 3.87 7.45
CA ALA A 32 -22.00 5.28 7.51
C ALA A 32 -22.65 5.97 8.71
N GLY A 33 -21.88 6.75 9.47
CA GLY A 33 -22.35 7.44 10.66
C GLY A 33 -22.37 6.60 11.94
N ASN A 34 -21.71 5.45 11.95
CA ASN A 34 -21.52 4.65 13.17
C ASN A 34 -20.83 5.45 14.29
N ALA A 35 -21.15 5.14 15.54
CA ALA A 35 -20.50 5.74 16.69
C ALA A 35 -19.05 5.26 16.84
N ASN A 36 -18.24 6.05 17.55
CA ASN A 36 -16.93 5.57 18.02
C ASN A 36 -17.09 4.41 18.99
N ASP A 37 -16.03 3.60 19.09
CA ASP A 37 -15.83 2.67 20.18
C ASP A 37 -15.51 3.42 21.49
N THR A 38 -15.48 2.68 22.60
CA THR A 38 -15.06 3.18 23.92
C THR A 38 -13.63 3.74 23.95
N THR A 39 -12.78 3.34 22.98
CA THR A 39 -11.45 3.89 22.74
C THR A 39 -11.45 5.30 22.14
N GLY A 40 -12.60 5.78 21.64
CA GLY A 40 -12.74 7.06 20.95
C GLY A 40 -12.55 6.99 19.45
N PHE A 41 -12.27 5.80 18.89
CA PHE A 41 -12.00 5.60 17.45
C PHE A 41 -13.10 4.82 16.73
N GLY A 42 -13.06 4.83 15.40
CA GLY A 42 -13.87 4.00 14.53
C GLY A 42 -15.14 4.66 13.97
N GLY A 43 -15.51 5.86 14.44
CA GLY A 43 -16.63 6.61 13.89
C GLY A 43 -16.29 7.19 12.52
N VAL A 44 -17.00 6.77 11.46
CA VAL A 44 -16.81 7.26 10.08
C VAL A 44 -18.16 7.59 9.48
N SER A 45 -18.33 8.83 9.00
CA SER A 45 -19.62 9.36 8.53
C SER A 45 -20.00 8.92 7.11
N TYR A 46 -19.16 8.14 6.42
CA TYR A 46 -19.34 7.68 5.03
C TYR A 46 -18.97 6.21 4.87
N GLY A 47 -19.45 5.59 3.79
CA GLY A 47 -18.98 4.30 3.33
C GLY A 47 -17.70 4.46 2.50
N TYR A 48 -16.80 3.48 2.54
CA TYR A 48 -15.55 3.49 1.80
C TYR A 48 -15.14 2.07 1.42
N HIS A 49 -14.11 1.95 0.58
CA HIS A 49 -13.50 0.67 0.26
C HIS A 49 -12.09 0.64 0.87
N VAL A 50 -11.69 -0.55 1.27
CA VAL A 50 -10.39 -0.79 1.85
C VAL A 50 -9.77 -2.02 1.20
N GLY A 51 -8.44 -2.07 1.06
CA GLY A 51 -7.75 -3.23 0.49
C GLY A 51 -8.14 -4.52 1.23
N THR A 52 -8.45 -5.59 0.53
CA THR A 52 -8.83 -6.89 1.15
C THR A 52 -7.66 -7.50 1.94
N HIS A 53 -6.44 -7.18 1.54
CA HIS A 53 -5.22 -7.65 2.16
C HIS A 53 -4.20 -6.51 2.27
N GLU A 54 -3.14 -6.74 3.04
CA GLU A 54 -1.98 -5.87 3.04
C GLU A 54 -1.35 -5.82 1.63
N VAL A 55 -0.67 -4.71 1.32
CA VAL A 55 0.10 -4.59 0.07
C VAL A 55 1.20 -5.64 0.06
N THR A 56 1.24 -6.45 -0.98
CA THR A 56 2.22 -7.53 -1.13
C THR A 56 3.57 -7.02 -1.64
N ASN A 57 4.63 -7.82 -1.41
CA ASN A 57 5.94 -7.55 -2.02
C ASN A 57 5.87 -7.48 -3.55
N SER A 58 5.04 -8.31 -4.19
CA SER A 58 4.86 -8.27 -5.65
C SER A 58 4.27 -6.94 -6.11
N GLN A 59 3.23 -6.45 -5.43
CA GLN A 59 2.60 -5.17 -5.75
C GLN A 59 3.56 -3.99 -5.54
N TYR A 60 4.29 -3.98 -4.42
CA TYR A 60 5.27 -2.91 -4.15
C TYR A 60 6.47 -3.00 -5.09
N THR A 61 6.90 -4.18 -5.51
CA THR A 61 7.95 -4.37 -6.53
C THR A 61 7.54 -3.79 -7.88
N ALA A 62 6.28 -3.93 -8.29
CA ALA A 62 5.77 -3.32 -9.51
C ALA A 62 5.85 -1.78 -9.44
N PHE A 63 5.50 -1.19 -8.29
CA PHE A 63 5.65 0.24 -8.03
C PHE A 63 7.12 0.70 -8.11
N LEU A 64 8.04 -0.01 -7.47
CA LEU A 64 9.47 0.30 -7.51
C LEU A 64 10.01 0.25 -8.95
N ASN A 65 9.66 -0.77 -9.72
CA ASN A 65 10.08 -0.88 -11.11
C ASN A 65 9.49 0.22 -12.02
N ALA A 66 8.31 0.73 -11.67
CA ALA A 66 7.69 1.83 -12.41
C ALA A 66 8.31 3.20 -12.10
N THR A 67 8.80 3.41 -10.86
CA THR A 67 9.09 4.76 -10.36
C THR A 67 10.51 4.97 -9.83
N ALA A 68 11.22 3.90 -9.49
CA ALA A 68 12.45 3.96 -8.70
C ALA A 68 13.71 3.51 -9.47
N ALA A 69 13.77 3.73 -10.81
CA ALA A 69 15.00 3.43 -11.58
C ALA A 69 16.23 4.21 -11.05
N THR A 70 16.03 5.43 -10.54
CA THR A 70 17.05 6.24 -9.86
C THR A 70 16.87 6.21 -8.35
N ASP A 71 15.66 5.91 -7.87
CA ASP A 71 15.22 5.88 -6.47
C ASP A 71 15.51 7.20 -5.72
N THR A 72 15.15 8.31 -6.33
CA THR A 72 15.36 9.68 -5.80
C THR A 72 14.70 9.89 -4.44
N HIS A 73 13.63 9.18 -4.15
CA HIS A 73 12.85 9.30 -2.90
C HIS A 73 13.17 8.22 -1.86
N SER A 74 14.17 7.37 -2.14
CA SER A 74 14.55 6.24 -1.27
C SER A 74 13.37 5.30 -0.94
N LEU A 75 12.55 5.00 -1.96
CA LEU A 75 11.39 4.11 -1.85
C LEU A 75 11.77 2.67 -1.51
N TYR A 76 13.00 2.29 -1.89
CA TYR A 76 13.58 1.01 -1.54
C TYR A 76 14.43 1.13 -0.29
N ASN A 77 14.07 0.38 0.74
CA ASN A 77 14.89 0.24 1.96
C ASN A 77 15.75 -1.03 1.86
N SER A 78 17.05 -0.93 2.14
CA SER A 78 17.98 -2.07 2.05
C SER A 78 17.58 -3.25 2.96
N ASN A 79 16.82 -3.00 4.04
CA ASN A 79 16.25 -4.05 4.89
C ASN A 79 15.20 -4.90 4.17
N MET A 80 14.63 -4.42 3.06
CA MET A 80 13.77 -5.23 2.20
C MET A 80 14.52 -6.44 1.64
N ASN A 81 15.85 -6.32 1.46
CA ASN A 81 16.69 -7.44 1.08
C ASN A 81 17.36 -8.13 2.28
N SER A 82 17.96 -7.38 3.19
CA SER A 82 18.85 -7.95 4.21
C SER A 82 18.09 -8.60 5.38
N SER A 83 16.87 -8.16 5.68
CA SER A 83 16.07 -8.73 6.76
C SER A 83 15.43 -10.06 6.37
N THR A 84 15.23 -10.94 7.35
CA THR A 84 14.46 -12.19 7.22
C THR A 84 12.96 -11.92 6.97
N HIS A 85 12.48 -10.71 7.27
CA HIS A 85 11.10 -10.28 7.01
C HIS A 85 10.95 -9.43 5.75
N GLY A 86 12.07 -9.06 5.11
CA GLY A 86 12.06 -8.31 3.86
C GLY A 86 11.96 -9.24 2.66
N GLY A 87 11.22 -8.82 1.63
CA GLY A 87 10.88 -9.67 0.49
C GLY A 87 11.29 -9.12 -0.88
N ILE A 88 12.06 -8.03 -0.96
CA ILE A 88 12.40 -7.38 -2.24
C ILE A 88 13.91 -7.20 -2.36
N GLN A 89 14.46 -7.51 -3.54
CA GLN A 89 15.85 -7.32 -3.91
C GLN A 89 15.98 -6.20 -4.94
N GLN A 90 17.01 -5.38 -4.80
CA GLN A 90 17.41 -4.37 -5.77
C GLN A 90 18.65 -4.86 -6.53
N SER A 91 18.70 -4.59 -7.82
CA SER A 91 19.83 -4.88 -8.71
C SER A 91 20.13 -3.67 -9.61
N GLY A 92 21.34 -3.63 -10.19
CA GLY A 92 21.76 -2.54 -11.06
C GLY A 92 22.41 -1.36 -10.33
N THR A 93 22.43 -0.21 -10.98
CA THR A 93 22.99 1.05 -10.46
C THR A 93 21.95 2.17 -10.61
N SER A 94 22.14 3.27 -9.89
CA SER A 94 21.25 4.42 -9.96
C SER A 94 21.05 4.89 -11.42
N GLY A 95 19.82 5.10 -11.81
CA GLY A 95 19.38 5.35 -13.18
C GLY A 95 18.92 4.11 -13.94
N SER A 96 19.26 2.89 -13.44
CA SER A 96 18.88 1.61 -14.04
C SER A 96 18.61 0.53 -12.98
N PHE A 97 18.17 0.92 -11.79
CA PHE A 97 17.75 -0.04 -10.79
C PHE A 97 16.57 -0.88 -11.27
N THR A 98 16.61 -2.15 -10.94
CA THR A 98 15.53 -3.11 -11.12
C THR A 98 15.25 -3.82 -9.81
N TYR A 99 14.02 -4.24 -9.61
CA TYR A 99 13.55 -4.84 -8.38
C TYR A 99 12.87 -6.17 -8.65
N SER A 100 13.09 -7.13 -7.77
CA SER A 100 12.45 -8.45 -7.83
C SER A 100 12.08 -8.92 -6.43
N THR A 101 11.04 -9.72 -6.32
CA THR A 101 10.70 -10.39 -5.06
C THR A 101 11.70 -11.51 -4.77
N LYS A 102 11.95 -11.76 -3.50
CA LYS A 102 12.66 -12.97 -3.07
C LYS A 102 11.77 -14.19 -3.30
N SER A 103 12.39 -15.32 -3.56
CA SER A 103 11.67 -16.60 -3.72
C SER A 103 10.75 -16.87 -2.52
N GLY A 104 9.45 -17.09 -2.79
CA GLY A 104 8.43 -17.34 -1.79
C GLY A 104 7.97 -16.13 -0.98
N PHE A 105 8.29 -14.89 -1.43
CA PHE A 105 7.85 -13.67 -0.79
C PHE A 105 6.84 -12.86 -1.60
N ASP A 106 6.46 -13.29 -2.77
CA ASP A 106 5.58 -12.56 -3.68
C ASP A 106 4.29 -12.11 -2.99
N ASN A 107 3.63 -13.02 -2.30
CA ASN A 107 2.35 -12.81 -1.62
C ASN A 107 2.47 -12.46 -0.14
N LYS A 108 3.67 -12.21 0.37
CA LYS A 108 3.84 -11.74 1.75
C LYS A 108 3.71 -10.24 1.82
N PRO A 109 3.21 -9.68 2.95
CA PRO A 109 3.14 -8.23 3.15
C PRO A 109 4.51 -7.58 2.94
N VAL A 110 4.52 -6.43 2.24
CA VAL A 110 5.73 -5.62 2.14
C VAL A 110 6.07 -5.01 3.50
N ASN A 111 7.36 -4.98 3.83
CA ASN A 111 7.87 -4.41 5.07
C ASN A 111 8.90 -3.31 4.77
N PHE A 112 9.25 -2.50 5.79
CA PHE A 112 10.23 -1.41 5.70
C PHE A 112 9.81 -0.27 4.78
N VAL A 113 8.51 0.00 4.72
CA VAL A 113 7.88 1.11 4.00
C VAL A 113 7.55 2.21 4.99
N SER A 114 7.98 3.45 4.73
CA SER A 114 7.65 4.62 5.54
C SER A 114 6.26 5.15 5.20
N PHE A 115 5.75 6.10 6.01
CA PHE A 115 4.53 6.83 5.68
C PHE A 115 4.63 7.54 4.32
N TRP A 116 5.77 8.19 4.06
CA TRP A 116 5.98 8.93 2.82
C TRP A 116 6.05 8.03 1.59
N ASP A 117 6.61 6.83 1.73
CA ASP A 117 6.62 5.83 0.68
C ASP A 117 5.20 5.30 0.42
N SER A 118 4.42 5.10 1.47
CA SER A 118 3.01 4.72 1.37
C SER A 118 2.17 5.82 0.67
N ALA A 119 2.42 7.09 1.00
CA ALA A 119 1.76 8.21 0.33
C ALA A 119 2.11 8.28 -1.17
N ARG A 120 3.37 8.04 -1.52
CA ARG A 120 3.82 7.96 -2.92
C ARG A 120 3.22 6.76 -3.65
N PHE A 121 3.13 5.63 -2.98
CA PHE A 121 2.47 4.43 -3.53
C PHE A 121 0.99 4.69 -3.84
N THR A 122 0.25 5.31 -2.91
CA THR A 122 -1.17 5.64 -3.13
C THR A 122 -1.35 6.72 -4.19
N ASN A 123 -0.47 7.71 -4.27
CA ASN A 123 -0.46 8.68 -5.37
C ASN A 123 -0.25 7.99 -6.71
N TRP A 124 0.74 7.10 -6.82
CA TRP A 124 0.99 6.35 -8.03
C TRP A 124 -0.21 5.48 -8.45
N LEU A 125 -0.87 4.84 -7.52
CA LEU A 125 -2.11 4.10 -7.79
C LEU A 125 -3.25 5.01 -8.29
N THR A 126 -3.26 6.28 -7.88
CA THR A 126 -4.31 7.23 -8.23
C THR A 126 -4.07 7.92 -9.56
N SER A 127 -2.83 8.37 -9.83
CA SER A 127 -2.50 9.28 -10.92
C SER A 127 -1.35 8.79 -11.82
N GLY A 128 -0.61 7.77 -11.40
CA GLY A 128 0.65 7.36 -12.03
C GLY A 128 1.87 8.19 -11.60
N ASP A 129 1.68 9.24 -10.80
CA ASP A 129 2.74 10.13 -10.28
C ASP A 129 2.97 9.88 -8.79
N THR A 130 4.20 10.04 -8.30
CA THR A 130 4.53 9.79 -6.88
C THR A 130 4.28 10.99 -5.99
N GLU A 131 4.37 12.21 -6.50
CA GLU A 131 4.30 13.44 -5.70
C GLU A 131 2.92 14.09 -5.74
N THR A 132 2.07 13.71 -6.70
CA THR A 132 0.71 14.24 -6.88
C THR A 132 -0.31 13.12 -7.11
N GLY A 133 -1.43 13.22 -6.41
CA GLY A 133 -2.52 12.25 -6.46
C GLY A 133 -3.53 12.60 -5.38
N VAL A 134 -3.81 11.69 -4.45
CA VAL A 134 -4.61 12.02 -3.26
C VAL A 134 -3.80 12.89 -2.28
N TYR A 135 -2.48 12.87 -2.37
CA TYR A 135 -1.59 13.73 -1.59
C TYR A 135 -0.77 14.62 -2.51
N VAL A 136 -0.65 15.91 -2.18
CA VAL A 136 0.32 16.81 -2.82
C VAL A 136 1.56 16.86 -1.93
N LEU A 137 2.59 16.12 -2.32
CA LEU A 137 3.82 15.99 -1.54
C LEU A 137 4.80 17.11 -1.95
N THR A 138 5.07 18.01 -1.03
CA THR A 138 6.06 19.08 -1.20
C THR A 138 7.20 18.93 -0.19
N PRO A 139 8.43 19.37 -0.50
CA PRO A 139 9.53 19.33 0.46
C PRO A 139 9.19 19.97 1.81
N THR A 140 8.47 21.10 1.80
CA THR A 140 8.03 21.78 3.02
C THR A 140 6.98 20.97 3.78
N GLY A 141 5.99 20.39 3.08
CA GLY A 141 4.97 19.55 3.69
C GLY A 141 5.57 18.30 4.34
N ILE A 142 6.51 17.66 3.66
CA ILE A 142 7.24 16.49 4.18
C ILE A 142 8.06 16.88 5.42
N SER A 143 8.82 17.98 5.35
CA SER A 143 9.64 18.46 6.48
C SER A 143 8.82 18.81 7.71
N ASN A 144 7.61 19.34 7.52
CA ASN A 144 6.74 19.79 8.59
C ASN A 144 5.69 18.72 9.01
N ASN A 145 5.68 17.55 8.38
CA ASN A 145 4.66 16.52 8.56
C ASN A 145 3.23 17.07 8.34
N THR A 146 3.05 17.93 7.34
CA THR A 146 1.77 18.60 7.06
C THR A 146 1.22 18.17 5.71
N VAL A 147 0.87 16.91 5.57
CA VAL A 147 0.18 16.41 4.38
C VAL A 147 -1.28 16.07 4.73
N THR A 148 -2.19 16.43 3.83
CA THR A 148 -3.61 16.10 3.95
C THR A 148 -4.09 15.47 2.65
N ARG A 149 -5.19 14.71 2.71
CA ARG A 149 -5.85 14.21 1.51
C ARG A 149 -6.45 15.37 0.73
N ASP A 150 -6.24 15.38 -0.58
CA ASP A 150 -7.01 16.22 -1.51
C ASP A 150 -8.43 15.66 -1.63
N ALA A 151 -9.42 16.46 -1.19
CA ALA A 151 -10.81 16.02 -1.16
C ALA A 151 -11.37 15.77 -2.58
N THR A 152 -10.89 16.49 -3.60
CA THR A 152 -11.33 16.32 -4.98
C THR A 152 -10.83 15.00 -5.53
N ALA A 153 -9.55 14.71 -5.39
CA ALA A 153 -8.94 13.46 -5.83
C ALA A 153 -9.52 12.26 -5.06
N TRP A 154 -9.75 12.39 -3.76
CA TRP A 154 -10.39 11.36 -2.94
C TRP A 154 -11.82 11.07 -3.41
N ASN A 155 -12.65 12.10 -3.60
CA ASN A 155 -14.04 11.95 -4.06
C ASN A 155 -14.14 11.43 -5.51
N ALA A 156 -13.10 11.59 -6.30
CA ALA A 156 -12.97 10.99 -7.64
C ALA A 156 -12.56 9.50 -7.62
N GLY A 157 -12.47 8.89 -6.45
CA GLY A 157 -12.12 7.47 -6.28
C GLY A 157 -10.62 7.21 -6.13
N GLY A 158 -9.85 8.22 -5.74
CA GLY A 158 -8.42 8.07 -5.49
C GLY A 158 -8.12 7.15 -4.30
N VAL A 159 -6.94 6.55 -4.32
CA VAL A 159 -6.45 5.66 -3.27
C VAL A 159 -5.69 6.47 -2.22
N ALA A 160 -6.00 6.27 -0.94
CA ALA A 160 -5.35 6.94 0.18
C ALA A 160 -4.94 5.95 1.27
N ILE A 161 -4.03 6.38 2.14
CA ILE A 161 -3.74 5.69 3.39
C ILE A 161 -4.99 5.84 4.28
N ALA A 162 -5.46 4.75 4.88
CA ALA A 162 -6.61 4.81 5.78
C ALA A 162 -6.31 5.73 6.97
N SER A 163 -7.25 6.60 7.32
CA SER A 163 -7.19 7.31 8.59
C SER A 163 -7.34 6.34 9.76
N GLU A 164 -7.00 6.76 10.97
CA GLU A 164 -7.12 5.91 12.14
C GLU A 164 -8.55 5.42 12.34
N ASN A 165 -9.55 6.28 12.16
CA ASN A 165 -10.95 5.89 12.27
C ASN A 165 -11.40 4.92 11.16
N GLU A 166 -10.98 5.14 9.91
CA GLU A 166 -11.28 4.22 8.80
C GLU A 166 -10.64 2.86 9.05
N TRP A 167 -9.36 2.86 9.42
CA TRP A 167 -8.65 1.63 9.74
C TRP A 167 -9.27 0.90 10.93
N TYR A 168 -9.56 1.61 12.02
CA TYR A 168 -10.15 1.04 13.23
C TYR A 168 -11.54 0.43 12.93
N LYS A 169 -12.37 1.16 12.21
CA LYS A 169 -13.68 0.66 11.79
C LYS A 169 -13.55 -0.61 10.94
N ALA A 170 -12.71 -0.59 9.92
CA ALA A 170 -12.51 -1.74 9.07
C ALA A 170 -12.03 -2.97 9.85
N ALA A 171 -11.11 -2.78 10.81
CA ALA A 171 -10.50 -3.86 11.57
C ALA A 171 -11.42 -4.45 12.65
N TYR A 172 -12.20 -3.63 13.35
CA TYR A 172 -12.87 -4.05 14.58
C TYR A 172 -14.39 -3.97 14.55
N SER A 173 -15.02 -3.25 13.59
CA SER A 173 -16.46 -3.05 13.64
C SER A 173 -17.24 -4.34 13.41
N HIS A 174 -18.37 -4.46 14.12
CA HIS A 174 -19.31 -5.56 13.99
C HIS A 174 -20.49 -5.14 13.10
N VAL A 175 -20.94 -6.01 12.20
CA VAL A 175 -22.05 -5.75 11.26
C VAL A 175 -23.39 -5.41 11.94
N SER A 176 -23.58 -5.81 13.19
CA SER A 176 -24.75 -5.48 14.01
C SER A 176 -24.55 -4.26 14.92
N GLY A 177 -23.47 -3.51 14.73
CA GLY A 177 -23.05 -2.39 15.59
C GLY A 177 -22.12 -2.81 16.72
N GLY A 178 -21.28 -1.86 17.18
CA GLY A 178 -20.24 -2.09 18.16
C GLY A 178 -18.93 -2.59 17.55
N TYR A 179 -18.00 -3.02 18.42
CA TYR A 179 -16.65 -3.39 18.04
C TYR A 179 -16.19 -4.65 18.80
N PHE A 180 -15.36 -5.42 18.15
CA PHE A 180 -14.65 -6.54 18.73
C PHE A 180 -13.33 -6.11 19.39
N ASP A 181 -12.81 -6.92 20.32
CA ASP A 181 -11.51 -6.70 20.92
C ASP A 181 -10.34 -7.02 19.96
N TYR A 182 -10.60 -7.87 18.94
CA TYR A 182 -9.60 -8.29 17.94
C TYR A 182 -10.10 -8.11 16.52
N PRO A 183 -9.20 -7.80 15.57
CA PRO A 183 -9.55 -7.64 14.15
C PRO A 183 -9.96 -8.97 13.47
N THR A 184 -9.89 -10.08 14.17
CA THR A 184 -10.39 -11.40 13.76
C THR A 184 -11.89 -11.56 13.95
N GLN A 185 -12.62 -10.44 14.17
CA GLN A 185 -14.06 -10.40 14.45
C GLN A 185 -14.45 -11.27 15.66
N SER A 186 -13.64 -11.21 16.71
CA SER A 186 -13.82 -11.97 17.94
C SER A 186 -13.31 -11.17 19.14
N ASN A 187 -13.83 -11.48 20.32
CA ASN A 187 -13.29 -10.99 21.60
C ASN A 187 -12.27 -11.99 22.21
N SER A 188 -11.81 -12.93 21.41
CA SER A 188 -10.70 -13.83 21.74
C SER A 188 -9.85 -14.09 20.49
N ILE A 189 -8.56 -14.37 20.66
CA ILE A 189 -7.63 -14.66 19.57
C ILE A 189 -6.83 -15.91 19.91
N THR A 190 -6.63 -16.75 18.89
CA THR A 190 -5.79 -17.96 18.97
C THR A 190 -4.79 -17.98 17.82
N THR A 191 -3.85 -18.90 17.83
CA THR A 191 -2.89 -19.11 16.74
C THR A 191 -3.51 -19.64 15.45
N ALA A 192 -4.77 -20.10 15.50
CA ALA A 192 -5.54 -20.47 14.32
C ALA A 192 -6.14 -19.23 13.62
N ASP A 193 -6.35 -18.14 14.34
CA ASP A 193 -7.01 -16.93 13.83
C ASP A 193 -6.02 -15.94 13.25
N ALA A 194 -4.76 -15.96 13.70
CA ALA A 194 -3.72 -15.01 13.26
C ALA A 194 -2.31 -15.58 13.52
N ASN A 195 -1.31 -15.00 12.86
CA ASN A 195 0.10 -15.20 13.22
C ASN A 195 0.39 -14.51 14.57
N TYR A 196 -0.12 -15.08 15.61
CA TYR A 196 -0.16 -14.59 16.98
C TYR A 196 0.87 -15.30 17.86
N ALA A 197 1.39 -14.61 18.88
CA ALA A 197 2.36 -15.16 19.83
C ALA A 197 3.62 -15.78 19.16
N ASN A 198 4.03 -15.24 18.01
CA ASN A 198 5.16 -15.75 17.22
C ASN A 198 5.01 -17.24 16.78
N SER A 199 3.79 -17.71 16.60
CA SER A 199 3.49 -19.12 16.31
C SER A 199 4.14 -19.65 15.03
N VAL A 200 4.36 -18.78 14.02
CA VAL A 200 5.02 -19.14 12.74
C VAL A 200 6.49 -18.70 12.71
N GLY A 201 6.90 -17.76 13.55
CA GLY A 201 8.28 -17.25 13.60
C GLY A 201 8.70 -16.36 12.41
N THR A 202 7.85 -16.19 11.40
CA THR A 202 8.09 -15.38 10.20
C THR A 202 6.81 -14.75 9.65
N VAL A 203 6.90 -13.98 8.57
CA VAL A 203 5.74 -13.43 7.85
C VAL A 203 5.03 -14.53 7.06
N THR A 204 3.71 -14.53 7.07
CA THR A 204 2.85 -15.41 6.28
C THR A 204 2.36 -14.71 5.03
N ASP A 205 1.89 -15.47 4.05
CA ASP A 205 1.23 -14.89 2.88
C ASP A 205 -0.06 -14.18 3.30
N VAL A 206 -0.42 -13.12 2.58
CA VAL A 206 -1.70 -12.43 2.80
C VAL A 206 -2.85 -13.43 2.62
N GLY A 207 -3.90 -13.27 3.40
CA GLY A 207 -5.05 -14.18 3.36
C GLY A 207 -4.84 -15.56 3.99
N THR A 208 -3.66 -15.87 4.56
CA THR A 208 -3.41 -17.18 5.23
C THR A 208 -4.41 -17.48 6.35
N TYR A 209 -4.86 -16.45 7.05
CA TYR A 209 -5.80 -16.55 8.18
C TYR A 209 -7.19 -16.01 7.81
N ALA A 210 -7.51 -15.92 6.53
CA ALA A 210 -8.86 -15.62 6.08
C ALA A 210 -9.78 -16.76 6.50
N GLY A 211 -10.27 -16.71 7.74
CA GLY A 211 -11.31 -17.62 8.23
C GLY A 211 -12.53 -17.49 7.32
N ASP A 212 -13.39 -18.50 7.33
CA ASP A 212 -14.65 -18.76 6.59
C ASP A 212 -15.43 -17.54 6.02
N GLY A 213 -14.72 -16.58 5.41
CA GLY A 213 -15.29 -15.41 4.72
C GLY A 213 -15.74 -14.29 5.64
N ARG A 214 -15.42 -14.33 6.93
CA ARG A 214 -15.84 -13.34 7.93
C ARG A 214 -14.75 -12.37 8.38
N SER A 215 -13.47 -12.67 8.13
CA SER A 215 -12.36 -11.80 8.50
C SER A 215 -11.96 -10.95 7.30
N LEU A 216 -12.29 -9.67 7.34
CA LEU A 216 -11.88 -8.69 6.33
C LEU A 216 -10.42 -8.25 6.51
N TRP A 217 -9.77 -8.62 7.64
CA TRP A 217 -8.43 -8.14 7.97
C TRP A 217 -7.65 -9.10 8.85
N HIS A 218 -6.50 -9.54 8.39
CA HIS A 218 -5.47 -10.14 9.22
C HIS A 218 -4.36 -9.13 9.45
N PHE A 219 -4.60 -8.22 10.40
CA PHE A 219 -3.60 -7.24 10.78
C PHE A 219 -2.62 -7.80 11.80
N ARG A 220 -1.32 -7.61 11.58
CA ARG A 220 -0.31 -7.78 12.63
C ARG A 220 -0.32 -6.57 13.56
N PRO A 221 -0.63 -6.70 14.84
CA PRO A 221 -0.23 -5.70 15.82
C PRO A 221 1.27 -5.86 16.05
N GLY A 222 2.08 -5.02 15.45
CA GLY A 222 3.51 -5.01 15.71
C GLY A 222 4.31 -4.44 14.56
N ARG A 223 4.51 -3.13 14.55
CA ARG A 223 5.40 -2.32 13.72
C ARG A 223 4.90 -1.96 12.32
N GLN A 224 3.81 -1.24 12.26
CA GLN A 224 3.72 0.00 11.49
C GLN A 224 2.48 0.73 11.97
N ARG A 225 2.65 1.50 13.04
CA ARG A 225 1.75 2.63 13.20
C ARG A 225 2.08 3.56 12.04
N VAL A 226 1.28 3.54 10.99
CA VAL A 226 1.13 4.72 10.17
C VAL A 226 0.25 5.64 11.01
N GLY A 227 0.88 6.22 12.02
CA GLY A 227 0.27 7.25 12.81
C GLY A 227 0.19 8.49 11.94
N VAL A 228 -1.01 8.95 11.73
CA VAL A 228 -1.28 10.31 11.30
C VAL A 228 -1.98 10.95 12.46
N GLU A 229 -1.28 11.86 13.15
CA GLU A 229 -1.92 12.91 13.91
C GLU A 229 -2.45 13.97 12.95
#